data_28f0ee2d342ebc2e05282c555da5d473
#
_entry.id   28f0ee2d342ebc2e05282c555da5d473
#
_cell.length_a   1.000
_cell.length_b   1.000
_cell.length_c   1.000
_cell.angle_alpha   90.00
_cell.angle_beta   90.00
_cell.angle_gamma   90.00
#
_symmetry.space_group_name_H-M   'P 1'
#
loop_
_entity.id
_entity.type
_entity.pdbx_description
1 polymer ?
#
loop_
_entity_poly.entity_id
_entity_poly.type
_entity_poly.pdbx_seq_one_letter_code
_entity_poly.pdbx_strand_id
1 'polypeptide(L)'
;LRGNEKYFSVIESLLFVSGEPLKITQIARIIECSINFTENIMKEMASIYNNSARGIKLINSENKYSLVTKAENSEYIEKLLGINSRQSLSQAALETLSIIAYKQPITRVDIDEIRGVKSDRAVYKLLDSGLIRESGRMDVPGRPILYSTTEDFLKYFGIENIEALPDLDELSEE
;
A
#
# COMPACT_ATOMS: atom_id res chain seq x y z
N LEU A 1 34.91 -3.16 -0.32
CA LEU A 1 33.48 -3.49 -0.39
C LEU A 1 33.24 -4.26 -1.69
N ARG A 2 32.67 -5.47 -1.61
CA ARG A 2 32.32 -6.28 -2.77
C ARG A 2 31.35 -5.50 -3.63
N GLY A 3 31.43 -5.59 -4.98
CA GLY A 3 30.86 -4.66 -5.97
C GLY A 3 29.47 -4.05 -5.71
N ASN A 4 28.52 -4.80 -5.12
CA ASN A 4 27.15 -4.32 -4.90
C ASN A 4 26.91 -3.66 -3.53
N GLU A 5 27.75 -3.93 -2.52
CA GLU A 5 27.56 -3.40 -1.14
C GLU A 5 27.58 -1.87 -1.08
N LYS A 6 28.37 -1.22 -1.94
CA LYS A 6 28.39 0.25 -2.04
C LYS A 6 27.04 0.79 -2.50
N TYR A 7 26.43 0.14 -3.51
CA TYR A 7 25.13 0.56 -4.04
C TYR A 7 24.02 0.33 -3.01
N PHE A 8 24.08 -0.78 -2.28
CA PHE A 8 23.11 -1.04 -1.18
C PHE A 8 23.13 0.08 -0.14
N SER A 9 24.31 0.45 0.34
CA SER A 9 24.47 1.51 1.33
C SER A 9 23.94 2.87 0.82
N VAL A 10 24.25 3.22 -0.43
CA VAL A 10 23.77 4.47 -1.03
C VAL A 10 22.25 4.46 -1.19
N ILE A 11 21.69 3.39 -1.77
CA ILE A 11 20.23 3.30 -2.01
C ILE A 11 19.46 3.29 -0.67
N GLU A 12 19.95 2.56 0.34
CA GLU A 12 19.38 2.56 1.69
C GLU A 12 19.29 3.98 2.24
N SER A 13 20.38 4.75 2.11
CA SER A 13 20.44 6.14 2.56
C SER A 13 19.46 7.04 1.79
N LEU A 14 19.34 6.86 0.47
CA LEU A 14 18.40 7.61 -0.36
C LEU A 14 16.94 7.34 0.06
N LEU A 15 16.58 6.07 0.22
CA LEU A 15 15.23 5.66 0.64
C LEU A 15 14.90 6.12 2.06
N PHE A 16 15.89 6.12 2.96
CA PHE A 16 15.71 6.60 4.33
C PHE A 16 15.48 8.11 4.40
N VAL A 17 16.28 8.88 3.67
CA VAL A 17 16.23 10.37 3.70
C VAL A 17 15.03 10.91 2.93
N SER A 18 14.59 10.23 1.86
CA SER A 18 13.50 10.73 1.01
C SER A 18 12.17 10.88 1.75
N GLY A 19 11.91 10.02 2.75
CA GLY A 19 10.61 9.98 3.45
C GLY A 19 9.41 9.61 2.56
N GLU A 20 9.61 9.53 1.23
CA GLU A 20 8.61 9.25 0.22
C GLU A 20 9.10 8.15 -0.74
N PRO A 21 8.19 7.40 -1.41
CA PRO A 21 8.58 6.39 -2.38
C PRO A 21 9.35 6.97 -3.56
N LEU A 22 10.53 6.43 -3.87
CA LEU A 22 11.37 6.85 -4.99
C LEU A 22 11.15 5.96 -6.22
N LYS A 23 10.97 6.58 -7.40
CA LYS A 23 10.90 5.84 -8.66
C LYS A 23 12.24 5.20 -8.98
N ILE A 24 12.21 4.00 -9.57
CA ILE A 24 13.45 3.30 -10.02
C ILE A 24 14.31 4.17 -10.94
N THR A 25 13.68 4.98 -11.79
CA THR A 25 14.38 5.91 -12.70
C THR A 25 15.12 7.04 -11.97
N GLN A 26 14.59 7.50 -10.82
CA GLN A 26 15.24 8.50 -9.97
C GLN A 26 16.47 7.89 -9.28
N ILE A 27 16.31 6.68 -8.71
CA ILE A 27 17.41 5.96 -8.06
C ILE A 27 18.54 5.70 -9.07
N ALA A 28 18.21 5.13 -10.23
CA ALA A 28 19.17 4.83 -11.30
C ALA A 28 19.97 6.07 -11.73
N ARG A 29 19.28 7.21 -11.89
CA ARG A 29 19.92 8.49 -12.24
C ARG A 29 20.90 8.97 -11.15
N ILE A 30 20.50 8.85 -9.86
CA ILE A 30 21.34 9.33 -8.74
C ILE A 30 22.60 8.47 -8.57
N ILE A 31 22.47 7.14 -8.74
CA ILE A 31 23.61 6.22 -8.62
C ILE A 31 24.41 6.09 -9.94
N GLU A 32 24.00 6.81 -10.99
CA GLU A 32 24.63 6.84 -12.33
C GLU A 32 24.73 5.43 -12.97
N CYS A 33 23.65 4.63 -12.82
CA CYS A 33 23.57 3.26 -13.33
C CYS A 33 22.40 3.08 -14.29
N SER A 34 22.42 1.99 -15.07
CA SER A 34 21.29 1.62 -15.91
C SER A 34 20.09 1.16 -15.04
N ILE A 35 18.87 1.33 -15.56
CA ILE A 35 17.64 0.89 -14.90
C ILE A 35 17.70 -0.62 -14.58
N ASN A 36 18.09 -1.45 -15.57
CA ASN A 36 18.18 -2.90 -15.39
C ASN A 36 19.17 -3.30 -14.28
N PHE A 37 20.32 -2.61 -14.20
CA PHE A 37 21.28 -2.85 -13.11
C PHE A 37 20.66 -2.46 -11.76
N THR A 38 20.01 -1.31 -11.69
CA THR A 38 19.36 -0.82 -10.47
C THR A 38 18.26 -1.76 -10.03
N GLU A 39 17.41 -2.29 -10.92
CA GLU A 39 16.39 -3.29 -10.61
C GLU A 39 16.98 -4.56 -9.99
N ASN A 40 18.11 -5.05 -10.52
CA ASN A 40 18.78 -6.21 -9.94
C ASN A 40 19.26 -5.94 -8.51
N ILE A 41 19.86 -4.76 -8.28
CA ILE A 41 20.26 -4.31 -6.94
C ILE A 41 19.05 -4.26 -6.00
N MET A 42 17.92 -3.71 -6.45
CA MET A 42 16.70 -3.62 -5.64
C MET A 42 16.14 -5.00 -5.28
N LYS A 43 16.18 -5.97 -6.21
CA LYS A 43 15.77 -7.36 -5.94
C LYS A 43 16.68 -8.03 -4.90
N GLU A 44 17.99 -7.85 -5.00
CA GLU A 44 18.95 -8.36 -4.01
C GLU A 44 18.70 -7.71 -2.62
N MET A 45 18.50 -6.41 -2.57
CA MET A 45 18.15 -5.69 -1.34
C MET A 45 16.86 -6.21 -0.73
N ALA A 46 15.79 -6.39 -1.52
CA ALA A 46 14.51 -6.92 -1.05
C ALA A 46 14.70 -8.30 -0.41
N SER A 47 15.48 -9.19 -1.02
CA SER A 47 15.80 -10.50 -0.45
C SER A 47 16.52 -10.40 0.90
N ILE A 48 17.50 -9.49 1.02
CA ILE A 48 18.24 -9.26 2.28
C ILE A 48 17.30 -8.75 3.38
N TYR A 49 16.41 -7.82 3.06
CA TYR A 49 15.47 -7.27 4.04
C TYR A 49 14.39 -8.27 4.46
N ASN A 50 13.94 -9.13 3.54
CA ASN A 50 12.94 -10.16 3.85
C ASN A 50 13.49 -11.26 4.77
N ASN A 51 14.74 -11.65 4.61
CA ASN A 51 15.36 -12.78 5.34
C ASN A 51 16.10 -12.36 6.62
N SER A 52 16.14 -11.06 6.97
CA SER A 52 16.92 -10.59 8.11
C SER A 52 16.07 -10.34 9.36
N ALA A 53 16.71 -10.39 10.54
CA ALA A 53 16.11 -9.92 11.79
C ALA A 53 15.94 -8.38 11.86
N ARG A 54 15.90 -7.70 10.71
CA ARG A 54 15.69 -6.26 10.61
C ARG A 54 14.24 -5.90 10.86
N GLY A 55 14.00 -4.76 11.49
CA GLY A 55 12.65 -4.24 11.76
C GLY A 55 11.98 -3.51 10.59
N ILE A 56 12.70 -3.38 9.45
CA ILE A 56 12.21 -2.72 8.24
C ILE A 56 12.24 -3.66 7.04
N LYS A 57 11.40 -3.41 6.05
CA LYS A 57 11.38 -4.11 4.76
C LYS A 57 11.38 -3.11 3.60
N LEU A 58 11.88 -3.55 2.46
CA LEU A 58 11.81 -2.83 1.20
C LEU A 58 10.53 -3.24 0.47
N ILE A 59 9.71 -2.28 0.10
CA ILE A 59 8.51 -2.51 -0.72
C ILE A 59 8.65 -1.83 -2.07
N ASN A 60 8.02 -2.45 -3.08
CA ASN A 60 7.84 -1.90 -4.42
C ASN A 60 6.35 -1.76 -4.68
N SER A 61 5.91 -0.58 -5.08
CA SER A 61 4.55 -0.31 -5.54
C SER A 61 4.65 0.52 -6.82
N GLU A 62 4.18 0.00 -7.94
CA GLU A 62 4.18 0.67 -9.25
C GLU A 62 5.55 1.26 -9.65
N ASN A 63 6.62 0.48 -9.50
CA ASN A 63 8.01 0.91 -9.74
C ASN A 63 8.52 2.05 -8.83
N LYS A 64 7.84 2.27 -7.69
CA LYS A 64 8.29 3.14 -6.61
C LYS A 64 8.73 2.29 -5.42
N TYR A 65 9.86 2.60 -4.87
CA TYR A 65 10.46 1.86 -3.76
C TYR A 65 10.48 2.68 -2.48
N SER A 66 10.19 2.04 -1.35
CA SER A 66 10.30 2.66 -0.02
C SER A 66 10.71 1.64 1.03
N LEU A 67 11.32 2.13 2.12
CA LEU A 67 11.53 1.37 3.33
C LEU A 67 10.35 1.58 4.26
N VAL A 68 9.78 0.49 4.76
CA VAL A 68 8.68 0.51 5.73
C VAL A 68 8.99 -0.40 6.90
N THR A 69 8.35 -0.16 8.03
CA THR A 69 8.45 -1.03 9.20
C THR A 69 7.74 -2.36 8.94
N LYS A 70 8.23 -3.44 9.56
CA LYS A 70 7.55 -4.72 9.52
C LYS A 70 6.33 -4.72 10.44
N ALA A 71 5.25 -5.40 10.01
CA ALA A 71 4.01 -5.50 10.76
C ALA A 71 4.19 -6.11 12.17
N GLU A 72 5.16 -7.00 12.33
CA GLU A 72 5.52 -7.62 13.61
C GLU A 72 5.87 -6.59 14.71
N ASN A 73 6.29 -5.39 14.31
CA ASN A 73 6.70 -4.31 15.22
C ASN A 73 5.60 -3.25 15.40
N SER A 74 4.41 -3.43 14.84
CA SER A 74 3.33 -2.41 14.83
C SER A 74 2.98 -1.92 16.24
N GLU A 75 2.87 -2.82 17.21
CA GLU A 75 2.53 -2.47 18.60
C GLU A 75 3.51 -1.45 19.22
N TYR A 76 4.82 -1.63 18.96
CA TYR A 76 5.84 -0.73 19.49
C TYR A 76 5.83 0.63 18.78
N ILE A 77 5.55 0.62 17.48
CA ILE A 77 5.47 1.83 16.67
C ILE A 77 4.23 2.66 17.05
N GLU A 78 3.08 2.01 17.22
CA GLU A 78 1.87 2.65 17.72
C GLU A 78 2.08 3.32 19.09
N LYS A 79 2.78 2.63 20.01
CA LYS A 79 3.16 3.20 21.31
C LYS A 79 4.06 4.43 21.17
N LEU A 80 5.06 4.38 20.28
CA LEU A 80 5.97 5.48 20.01
C LEU A 80 5.24 6.70 19.44
N LEU A 81 4.33 6.47 18.49
CA LEU A 81 3.57 7.52 17.80
C LEU A 81 2.40 8.06 18.64
N GLY A 82 2.12 7.45 19.78
CA GLY A 82 0.97 7.79 20.62
C GLY A 82 -0.37 7.49 19.92
N ILE A 83 -0.34 6.65 18.87
CA ILE A 83 -1.53 6.22 18.16
C ILE A 83 -2.23 5.21 19.07
N ASN A 84 -3.30 5.65 19.70
CA ASN A 84 -4.18 4.70 20.38
C ASN A 84 -4.74 3.74 19.33
N SER A 85 -4.69 2.44 19.58
CA SER A 85 -5.28 1.37 18.76
C SER A 85 -6.81 1.53 18.47
N ARG A 86 -7.41 2.60 19.00
CA ARG A 86 -8.78 3.05 18.69
C ARG A 86 -8.95 3.60 17.27
N GLN A 87 -7.87 3.71 16.47
CA GLN A 87 -7.95 4.06 15.05
C GLN A 87 -7.95 2.83 14.12
N SER A 88 -7.99 1.62 14.66
CA SER A 88 -8.30 0.45 13.83
C SER A 88 -9.63 0.68 13.10
N LEU A 89 -9.67 0.35 11.83
CA LEU A 89 -10.90 0.42 11.06
C LEU A 89 -11.97 -0.42 11.76
N SER A 90 -13.18 0.13 11.91
CA SER A 90 -14.30 -0.64 12.43
C SER A 90 -14.63 -1.79 11.48
N GLN A 91 -15.31 -2.83 11.96
CA GLN A 91 -15.78 -3.94 11.13
C GLN A 91 -16.52 -3.43 9.88
N ALA A 92 -17.42 -2.47 10.03
CA ALA A 92 -18.15 -1.84 8.94
C ALA A 92 -17.22 -1.13 7.92
N ALA A 93 -16.14 -0.52 8.38
CA ALA A 93 -15.16 0.11 7.49
C ALA A 93 -14.30 -0.93 6.77
N LEU A 94 -13.90 -2.02 7.43
CA LEU A 94 -13.17 -3.13 6.80
C LEU A 94 -14.00 -3.82 5.73
N GLU A 95 -15.28 -4.14 6.01
CA GLU A 95 -16.20 -4.71 5.02
C GLU A 95 -16.36 -3.79 3.80
N THR A 96 -16.57 -2.49 4.03
CA THR A 96 -16.70 -1.51 2.95
C THR A 96 -15.42 -1.41 2.14
N LEU A 97 -14.26 -1.40 2.78
CA LEU A 97 -12.96 -1.33 2.14
C LEU A 97 -12.70 -2.58 1.28
N SER A 98 -13.03 -3.76 1.78
CA SER A 98 -12.91 -5.01 1.02
C SER A 98 -13.77 -4.98 -0.24
N ILE A 99 -15.03 -4.56 -0.15
CA ILE A 99 -15.91 -4.43 -1.32
C ILE A 99 -15.29 -3.47 -2.35
N ILE A 100 -14.80 -2.31 -1.91
CA ILE A 100 -14.16 -1.35 -2.82
C ILE A 100 -12.91 -1.96 -3.45
N ALA A 101 -12.05 -2.62 -2.69
CA ALA A 101 -10.81 -3.21 -3.18
C ALA A 101 -11.04 -4.25 -4.29
N TYR A 102 -12.05 -5.09 -4.14
CA TYR A 102 -12.36 -6.15 -5.12
C TYR A 102 -13.26 -5.73 -6.27
N LYS A 103 -14.05 -4.65 -6.11
CA LYS A 103 -15.06 -4.25 -7.10
C LYS A 103 -14.81 -2.89 -7.74
N GLN A 104 -13.72 -2.21 -7.39
CA GLN A 104 -13.39 -0.88 -7.92
C GLN A 104 -13.24 -0.85 -9.45
N PRO A 105 -13.62 0.27 -10.09
CA PRO A 105 -14.29 1.44 -9.51
C PRO A 105 -15.79 1.16 -9.23
N ILE A 106 -16.28 1.55 -8.04
CA ILE A 106 -17.62 1.21 -7.55
C ILE A 106 -18.34 2.41 -6.96
N THR A 107 -19.67 2.49 -7.09
CA THR A 107 -20.46 3.57 -6.49
C THR A 107 -20.87 3.23 -5.06
N ARG A 108 -21.25 4.25 -4.28
CA ARG A 108 -21.78 4.01 -2.94
C ARG A 108 -23.09 3.20 -2.94
N VAL A 109 -23.92 3.39 -3.95
CA VAL A 109 -25.17 2.63 -4.07
C VAL A 109 -24.91 1.14 -4.21
N ASP A 110 -23.96 0.78 -5.08
CA ASP A 110 -23.56 -0.62 -5.26
C ASP A 110 -22.94 -1.21 -3.97
N ILE A 111 -22.15 -0.41 -3.25
CA ILE A 111 -21.60 -0.82 -1.94
C ILE A 111 -22.73 -1.08 -0.94
N ASP A 112 -23.72 -0.18 -0.85
CA ASP A 112 -24.87 -0.32 0.03
C ASP A 112 -25.69 -1.58 -0.31
N GLU A 113 -25.85 -1.86 -1.60
CA GLU A 113 -26.55 -3.07 -2.09
C GLU A 113 -25.81 -4.35 -1.68
N ILE A 114 -24.51 -4.43 -1.88
CA ILE A 114 -23.69 -5.59 -1.50
C ILE A 114 -23.71 -5.79 0.02
N ARG A 115 -23.61 -4.70 0.80
CA ARG A 115 -23.61 -4.78 2.27
C ARG A 115 -25.00 -5.02 2.88
N GLY A 116 -26.07 -4.72 2.16
CA GLY A 116 -27.42 -4.72 2.68
C GLY A 116 -27.73 -3.60 3.69
N VAL A 117 -26.79 -2.67 3.93
CA VAL A 117 -26.92 -1.54 4.85
C VAL A 117 -26.18 -0.31 4.32
N LYS A 118 -26.55 0.88 4.79
CA LYS A 118 -25.89 2.13 4.38
C LYS A 118 -24.43 2.19 4.80
N SER A 119 -23.57 2.63 3.87
CA SER A 119 -22.12 2.71 4.03
C SER A 119 -21.58 4.14 4.21
N ASP A 120 -22.43 5.16 4.28
CA ASP A 120 -22.02 6.58 4.30
C ASP A 120 -20.89 6.87 5.29
N ARG A 121 -21.04 6.42 6.55
CA ARG A 121 -20.03 6.63 7.61
C ARG A 121 -18.72 5.89 7.33
N ALA A 122 -18.82 4.68 6.80
CA ALA A 122 -17.65 3.86 6.47
C ALA A 122 -16.87 4.49 5.31
N VAL A 123 -17.56 4.87 4.23
CA VAL A 123 -16.95 5.55 3.07
C VAL A 123 -16.29 6.86 3.50
N TYR A 124 -16.98 7.69 4.30
CA TYR A 124 -16.39 8.93 4.82
C TYR A 124 -15.10 8.66 5.62
N LYS A 125 -15.11 7.68 6.52
CA LYS A 125 -13.94 7.33 7.33
C LYS A 125 -12.78 6.80 6.49
N LEU A 126 -13.07 6.04 5.43
CA LEU A 126 -12.07 5.52 4.50
C LEU A 126 -11.45 6.62 3.63
N LEU A 127 -12.25 7.61 3.20
CA LEU A 127 -11.76 8.82 2.54
C LEU A 127 -10.88 9.65 3.47
N ASP A 128 -11.34 9.89 4.70
CA ASP A 128 -10.60 10.64 5.74
C ASP A 128 -9.26 9.97 6.10
N SER A 129 -9.21 8.64 6.11
CA SER A 129 -7.98 7.87 6.33
C SER A 129 -7.07 7.76 5.09
N GLY A 130 -7.49 8.28 3.93
CA GLY A 130 -6.73 8.22 2.69
C GLY A 130 -6.64 6.82 2.06
N LEU A 131 -7.38 5.83 2.55
CA LEU A 131 -7.34 4.46 2.01
C LEU A 131 -8.13 4.30 0.71
N ILE A 132 -9.13 5.15 0.49
CA ILE A 132 -9.87 5.24 -0.76
C ILE A 132 -9.89 6.67 -1.28
N ARG A 133 -10.23 6.84 -2.55
CA ARG A 133 -10.38 8.11 -3.23
C ARG A 133 -11.58 8.13 -4.16
N GLU A 134 -12.08 9.30 -4.48
CA GLU A 134 -12.98 9.49 -5.61
C GLU A 134 -12.18 9.34 -6.91
N SER A 135 -12.51 8.35 -7.74
CA SER A 135 -11.82 8.04 -8.99
C SER A 135 -12.52 8.59 -10.23
N GLY A 136 -13.73 9.14 -10.06
CA GLY A 136 -14.52 9.70 -11.12
C GLY A 136 -16.02 9.70 -10.81
N ARG A 137 -16.83 9.84 -11.84
CA ARG A 137 -18.30 9.75 -11.77
C ARG A 137 -18.81 8.85 -12.88
N MET A 138 -19.79 8.03 -12.56
CA MET A 138 -20.45 7.19 -13.56
C MET A 138 -21.30 8.06 -14.52
N ASP A 139 -21.30 7.71 -15.79
CA ASP A 139 -22.07 8.46 -16.82
C ASP A 139 -23.51 7.94 -16.95
N VAL A 140 -24.28 8.12 -15.88
CA VAL A 140 -25.70 7.77 -15.77
C VAL A 140 -26.46 8.91 -15.07
N PRO A 141 -27.80 8.97 -15.16
CA PRO A 141 -28.59 9.96 -14.41
C PRO A 141 -28.22 9.95 -12.91
N GLY A 142 -27.98 11.15 -12.35
CA GLY A 142 -27.50 11.33 -10.99
C GLY A 142 -25.97 11.33 -10.84
N ARG A 143 -25.20 10.91 -11.87
CA ARG A 143 -23.73 10.93 -11.94
C ARG A 143 -23.06 10.55 -10.62
N PRO A 144 -23.34 9.33 -10.06
CA PRO A 144 -22.81 8.93 -8.78
C PRO A 144 -21.28 8.87 -8.80
N ILE A 145 -20.66 9.17 -7.65
CA ILE A 145 -19.22 9.12 -7.45
C ILE A 145 -18.76 7.68 -7.49
N LEU A 146 -17.63 7.45 -8.16
CA LEU A 146 -16.91 6.17 -8.20
C LEU A 146 -15.76 6.23 -7.20
N TYR A 147 -15.61 5.17 -6.41
CA TYR A 147 -14.57 5.02 -5.42
C TYR A 147 -13.56 3.94 -5.83
N SER A 148 -12.29 4.18 -5.53
CA SER A 148 -11.20 3.24 -5.72
C SER A 148 -10.20 3.35 -4.57
N THR A 149 -9.38 2.33 -4.37
CA THR A 149 -8.27 2.32 -3.41
C THR A 149 -7.16 3.31 -3.82
N THR A 150 -6.23 3.58 -2.92
CA THR A 150 -5.11 4.49 -3.09
C THR A 150 -3.77 3.76 -2.99
N GLU A 151 -2.66 4.46 -3.24
CA GLU A 151 -1.32 3.96 -2.94
C GLU A 151 -1.14 3.70 -1.43
N ASP A 152 -1.80 4.48 -0.57
CA ASP A 152 -1.72 4.29 0.88
C ASP A 152 -2.46 3.03 1.34
N PHE A 153 -3.50 2.60 0.64
CA PHE A 153 -4.11 1.28 0.81
C PHE A 153 -3.07 0.17 0.54
N LEU A 154 -2.35 0.22 -0.59
CA LEU A 154 -1.35 -0.78 -0.93
C LEU A 154 -0.24 -0.86 0.13
N LYS A 155 0.23 0.30 0.61
CA LYS A 155 1.22 0.39 1.69
C LYS A 155 0.68 -0.18 3.01
N TYR A 156 -0.57 0.16 3.36
CA TYR A 156 -1.20 -0.27 4.60
C TYR A 156 -1.31 -1.79 4.69
N PHE A 157 -1.65 -2.45 3.57
CA PHE A 157 -1.75 -3.90 3.49
C PHE A 157 -0.43 -4.59 3.08
N GLY A 158 0.60 -3.83 2.72
CA GLY A 158 1.91 -4.34 2.33
C GLY A 158 1.91 -5.12 1.02
N ILE A 159 1.01 -4.79 0.10
CA ILE A 159 0.88 -5.39 -1.24
C ILE A 159 1.44 -4.46 -2.31
N GLU A 160 1.97 -5.02 -3.39
CA GLU A 160 2.62 -4.26 -4.46
C GLU A 160 1.61 -3.63 -5.44
N ASN A 161 0.50 -4.30 -5.67
CA ASN A 161 -0.59 -3.88 -6.56
C ASN A 161 -1.90 -4.53 -6.11
N ILE A 162 -3.01 -4.16 -6.74
CA ILE A 162 -4.33 -4.65 -6.37
C ILE A 162 -4.54 -6.13 -6.75
N GLU A 163 -3.86 -6.60 -7.79
CA GLU A 163 -3.90 -7.99 -8.25
C GLU A 163 -3.22 -8.96 -7.26
N ALA A 164 -2.47 -8.45 -6.30
CA ALA A 164 -1.88 -9.25 -5.22
C ALA A 164 -2.88 -9.57 -4.09
N LEU A 165 -4.12 -9.10 -4.17
CA LEU A 165 -5.19 -9.54 -3.28
C LEU A 165 -5.51 -11.02 -3.52
N PRO A 166 -5.79 -11.83 -2.48
CA PRO A 166 -6.21 -13.22 -2.62
C PRO A 166 -7.49 -13.33 -3.45
N ASP A 167 -7.62 -14.38 -4.25
CA ASP A 167 -8.88 -14.67 -4.94
C ASP A 167 -10.00 -14.96 -3.93
N LEU A 168 -11.21 -14.44 -4.21
CA LEU A 168 -12.37 -14.65 -3.33
C LEU A 168 -12.76 -16.13 -3.22
N ASP A 169 -12.47 -16.92 -4.25
CA ASP A 169 -12.75 -18.35 -4.27
C ASP A 169 -11.81 -19.13 -3.33
N GLU A 170 -10.56 -18.67 -3.14
CA GLU A 170 -9.60 -19.27 -2.21
C GLU A 170 -9.97 -18.99 -0.73
N LEU A 171 -10.69 -17.90 -0.45
CA LEU A 171 -11.11 -17.52 0.90
C LEU A 171 -12.37 -18.25 1.39
N SER A 172 -13.07 -18.98 0.51
CA SER A 172 -14.32 -19.69 0.84
C SER A 172 -14.10 -21.15 1.27
N GLU A 173 -12.87 -21.64 1.29
CA GLU A 173 -12.52 -23.04 1.62
C GLU A 173 -12.03 -23.26 3.07
N GLU A 174 -12.07 -22.24 3.95
CA GLU A 174 -11.84 -22.35 5.39
C GLU A 174 -13.17 -22.14 6.16
#